data_d5fa589e7ce2ee0c2d38877e2e8d2704
#
_entry.id   d5fa589e7ce2ee0c2d38877e2e8d2704
#
_cell.length_a   1.000
_cell.length_b   1.000
_cell.length_c   1.000
_cell.angle_alpha   90.00
_cell.angle_beta   90.00
_cell.angle_gamma   90.00
#
_symmetry.space_group_name_H-M   'P 1'
#
loop_
_entity.id
_entity.type
_entity.pdbx_description
1 polymer ?
#
loop_
_entity_poly.entity_id
_entity_poly.type
_entity_poly.pdbx_seq_one_letter_code
_entity_poly.pdbx_strand_id
1 'polypeptide(L)'
;MLPTRIDAFRTMLTRQPDHAHARFGLATELAKAGAHEEAVEHFARYLDGFDDEGNGWMRYAESLHALGRDDEAKAAIGRGIDAAERHGHAGLVADLEAMRDLLD
;
A
#
# COMPACT_ATOMS: atom_id res chain seq x y z
N MET A 1 -15.52 -3.93 25.28
CA MET A 1 -14.83 -4.39 24.08
C MET A 1 -13.58 -3.55 23.85
N LEU A 2 -12.44 -4.17 23.61
CA LEU A 2 -11.20 -3.45 23.33
C LEU A 2 -11.23 -2.95 21.87
N PRO A 3 -10.70 -1.73 21.59
CA PRO A 3 -10.61 -1.23 20.22
C PRO A 3 -9.70 -2.13 19.38
N THR A 4 -10.05 -2.30 18.11
CA THR A 4 -9.20 -3.00 17.15
C THR A 4 -8.06 -2.10 16.70
N ARG A 5 -7.07 -2.68 15.96
CA ARG A 5 -6.02 -1.87 15.36
C ARG A 5 -6.58 -0.89 14.34
N ILE A 6 -7.62 -1.32 13.60
CA ILE A 6 -8.32 -0.43 12.66
C ILE A 6 -8.89 0.78 13.41
N ASP A 7 -9.59 0.55 14.52
CA ASP A 7 -10.16 1.62 15.34
C ASP A 7 -9.08 2.58 15.84
N ALA A 8 -7.95 2.03 16.30
CA ALA A 8 -6.84 2.84 16.79
C ALA A 8 -6.28 3.75 15.71
N PHE A 9 -6.06 3.22 14.50
CA PHE A 9 -5.56 4.02 13.38
C PHE A 9 -6.58 5.08 12.93
N ARG A 10 -7.87 4.75 12.90
CA ARG A 10 -8.91 5.72 12.57
C ARG A 10 -8.92 6.88 13.58
N THR A 11 -8.75 6.57 14.87
CA THR A 11 -8.67 7.59 15.91
C THR A 11 -7.45 8.49 15.70
N MET A 12 -6.29 7.90 15.38
CA MET A 12 -5.08 8.68 15.10
C MET A 12 -5.30 9.63 13.92
N LEU A 13 -5.93 9.15 12.85
CA LEU A 13 -6.18 9.96 11.66
C LEU A 13 -7.23 11.05 11.89
N THR A 14 -8.16 10.85 12.81
CA THR A 14 -9.09 11.90 13.21
C THR A 14 -8.35 13.07 13.84
N ARG A 15 -7.32 12.78 14.65
CA ARG A 15 -6.52 13.81 15.32
C ARG A 15 -5.45 14.40 14.41
N GLN A 16 -4.86 13.58 13.55
CA GLN A 16 -3.77 13.97 12.66
C GLN A 16 -4.03 13.41 11.25
N PRO A 17 -4.85 14.07 10.43
CA PRO A 17 -5.23 13.57 9.09
C PRO A 17 -4.05 13.34 8.14
N ASP A 18 -2.92 14.05 8.38
CA ASP A 18 -1.74 13.93 7.53
C ASP A 18 -0.70 12.94 8.07
N HIS A 19 -1.04 12.15 9.09
CA HIS A 19 -0.13 11.18 9.68
C HIS A 19 0.08 9.99 8.73
N ALA A 20 1.18 10.02 7.97
CA ALA A 20 1.46 9.03 6.92
C ALA A 20 1.50 7.59 7.44
N HIS A 21 2.22 7.35 8.54
CA HIS A 21 2.35 6.00 9.08
C HIS A 21 1.02 5.45 9.61
N ALA A 22 0.18 6.30 10.18
CA ALA A 22 -1.14 5.88 10.64
C ALA A 22 -2.03 5.49 9.45
N ARG A 23 -1.94 6.23 8.36
CA ARG A 23 -2.72 5.92 7.14
C ARG A 23 -2.24 4.62 6.51
N PHE A 24 -0.92 4.43 6.42
CA PHE A 24 -0.35 3.16 5.93
C PHE A 24 -0.78 1.99 6.82
N GLY A 25 -0.74 2.18 8.15
CA GLY A 25 -1.18 1.17 9.10
C GLY A 25 -2.64 0.80 8.92
N LEU A 26 -3.51 1.80 8.77
CA LEU A 26 -4.93 1.58 8.52
C LEU A 26 -5.15 0.79 7.23
N ALA A 27 -4.51 1.23 6.14
CA ALA A 27 -4.63 0.56 4.84
C ALA A 27 -4.19 -0.91 4.93
N THR A 28 -3.07 -1.17 5.62
CA THR A 28 -2.53 -2.52 5.80
C THR A 28 -3.51 -3.41 6.57
N GLU A 29 -4.07 -2.90 7.66
CA GLU A 29 -5.02 -3.68 8.47
C GLU A 29 -6.34 -3.91 7.72
N LEU A 30 -6.79 -2.94 6.95
CA LEU A 30 -7.98 -3.10 6.11
C LEU A 30 -7.75 -4.18 5.05
N ALA A 31 -6.58 -4.19 4.40
CA ALA A 31 -6.25 -5.21 3.42
C ALA A 31 -6.22 -6.60 4.04
N LYS A 32 -5.64 -6.73 5.23
CA LYS A 32 -5.63 -8.01 5.97
C LYS A 32 -7.04 -8.50 6.30
N ALA A 33 -7.96 -7.58 6.54
CA ALA A 33 -9.35 -7.89 6.83
C ALA A 33 -10.17 -8.15 5.56
N GLY A 34 -9.57 -8.05 4.37
CA GLY A 34 -10.26 -8.24 3.09
C GLY A 34 -11.01 -7.01 2.60
N ALA A 35 -10.89 -5.86 3.28
CA ALA A 35 -11.55 -4.62 2.90
C ALA A 35 -10.68 -3.86 1.88
N HIS A 36 -10.46 -4.47 0.71
CA HIS A 36 -9.53 -3.98 -0.29
C HIS A 36 -9.94 -2.65 -0.91
N GLU A 37 -11.23 -2.39 -1.09
CA GLU A 37 -11.68 -1.12 -1.67
C GLU A 37 -11.28 0.06 -0.78
N GLU A 38 -11.55 -0.04 0.51
CA GLU A 38 -11.16 1.01 1.44
C GLU A 38 -9.63 1.07 1.60
N ALA A 39 -8.96 -0.09 1.61
CA ALA A 39 -7.51 -0.15 1.69
C ALA A 39 -6.85 0.61 0.54
N VAL A 40 -7.33 0.40 -0.68
CA VAL A 40 -6.82 1.06 -1.88
C VAL A 40 -6.93 2.58 -1.77
N GLU A 41 -8.02 3.10 -1.25
CA GLU A 41 -8.19 4.54 -1.05
C GLU A 41 -7.14 5.11 -0.11
N HIS A 42 -6.88 4.42 1.00
CA HIS A 42 -5.89 4.88 1.98
C HIS A 42 -4.46 4.71 1.47
N PHE A 43 -4.15 3.61 0.76
CA PHE A 43 -2.84 3.45 0.13
C PHE A 43 -2.58 4.57 -0.88
N ALA A 44 -3.56 4.87 -1.73
CA ALA A 44 -3.41 5.92 -2.75
C ALA A 44 -3.10 7.27 -2.11
N ARG A 45 -3.80 7.64 -1.04
CA ARG A 45 -3.57 8.90 -0.33
C ARG A 45 -2.20 8.93 0.32
N TYR A 46 -1.79 7.82 0.94
CA TYR A 46 -0.47 7.69 1.55
C TYR A 46 0.63 7.89 0.50
N LEU A 47 0.51 7.20 -0.65
CA LEU A 47 1.52 7.24 -1.70
C LEU A 47 1.56 8.58 -2.44
N ASP A 48 0.47 9.32 -2.45
CA ASP A 48 0.42 10.65 -3.05
C ASP A 48 1.20 11.66 -2.22
N GLY A 49 1.23 11.49 -0.91
CA GLY A 49 1.83 12.46 0.00
C GLY A 49 3.14 12.04 0.67
N PHE A 50 3.61 10.82 0.44
CA PHE A 50 4.78 10.29 1.14
C PHE A 50 5.73 9.59 0.17
N ASP A 51 7.04 9.85 0.30
CA ASP A 51 8.07 9.20 -0.51
C ASP A 51 8.34 7.80 0.04
N ASP A 52 7.54 6.84 -0.39
CA ASP A 52 7.64 5.45 0.02
C ASP A 52 8.81 4.77 -0.71
N GLU A 53 9.49 3.85 -0.02
CA GLU A 53 10.66 3.19 -0.57
C GLU A 53 10.34 1.97 -1.44
N GLY A 54 9.06 1.71 -1.70
CA GLY A 54 8.59 0.64 -2.59
C GLY A 54 7.63 -0.32 -1.94
N ASN A 55 7.72 -0.56 -0.62
CA ASN A 55 6.87 -1.52 0.09
C ASN A 55 5.40 -1.10 0.06
N GLY A 56 5.11 0.18 0.22
CA GLY A 56 3.75 0.71 0.15
C GLY A 56 3.14 0.51 -1.24
N TRP A 57 3.93 0.70 -2.28
CA TRP A 57 3.51 0.44 -3.65
C TRP A 57 3.16 -1.04 -3.85
N MET A 58 3.96 -1.95 -3.27
CA MET A 58 3.69 -3.38 -3.35
C MET A 58 2.36 -3.74 -2.67
N ARG A 59 2.13 -3.22 -1.47
CA ARG A 59 0.88 -3.46 -0.73
C ARG A 59 -0.33 -2.91 -1.47
N TYR A 60 -0.19 -1.73 -2.05
CA TYR A 60 -1.22 -1.11 -2.87
C TYR A 60 -1.56 -2.01 -4.07
N ALA A 61 -0.52 -2.49 -4.78
CA ALA A 61 -0.70 -3.38 -5.93
C ALA A 61 -1.39 -4.68 -5.55
N GLU A 62 -1.05 -5.26 -4.40
CA GLU A 62 -1.71 -6.47 -3.92
C GLU A 62 -3.22 -6.28 -3.74
N SER A 63 -3.63 -5.16 -3.15
CA SER A 63 -5.05 -4.86 -2.97
C SER A 63 -5.75 -4.55 -4.29
N LEU A 64 -5.08 -3.86 -5.20
CA LEU A 64 -5.62 -3.62 -6.54
C LEU A 64 -5.86 -4.94 -7.28
N HIS A 65 -4.92 -5.86 -7.20
CA HIS A 65 -5.06 -7.19 -7.80
C HIS A 65 -6.22 -7.97 -7.17
N ALA A 66 -6.36 -7.91 -5.86
CA ALA A 66 -7.47 -8.56 -5.16
C ALA A 66 -8.83 -8.07 -5.66
N LEU A 67 -8.89 -6.83 -6.12
CA LEU A 67 -10.10 -6.22 -6.70
C LEU A 67 -10.23 -6.47 -8.21
N GLY A 68 -9.30 -7.20 -8.82
CA GLY A 68 -9.29 -7.42 -10.27
C GLY A 68 -8.82 -6.23 -11.10
N ARG A 69 -8.22 -5.23 -10.44
CA ARG A 69 -7.75 -4.00 -11.11
C ARG A 69 -6.28 -4.16 -11.50
N ASP A 70 -6.01 -5.13 -12.38
CA ASP A 70 -4.64 -5.58 -12.66
C ASP A 70 -3.81 -4.56 -13.47
N ASP A 71 -4.41 -3.78 -14.34
CA ASP A 71 -3.67 -2.74 -15.07
C ASP A 71 -3.16 -1.67 -14.10
N GLU A 72 -3.98 -1.28 -13.14
CA GLU A 72 -3.57 -0.34 -12.09
C GLU A 72 -2.52 -0.97 -11.18
N ALA A 73 -2.66 -2.26 -10.87
CA ALA A 73 -1.67 -2.99 -10.08
C ALA A 73 -0.31 -2.98 -10.75
N LYS A 74 -0.25 -3.25 -12.06
CA LYS A 74 1.00 -3.22 -12.82
C LYS A 74 1.64 -1.83 -12.81
N ALA A 75 0.82 -0.78 -12.97
CA ALA A 75 1.32 0.59 -12.89
C ALA A 75 1.91 0.90 -11.52
N ALA A 76 1.24 0.45 -10.45
CA ALA A 76 1.73 0.62 -9.08
C ALA A 76 3.05 -0.12 -8.86
N ILE A 77 3.17 -1.34 -9.40
CA ILE A 77 4.40 -2.12 -9.32
C ILE A 77 5.56 -1.36 -10.00
N GLY A 78 5.33 -0.78 -11.17
CA GLY A 78 6.33 0.03 -11.86
C GLY A 78 6.83 1.19 -11.01
N ARG A 79 5.91 1.90 -10.34
CA ARG A 79 6.27 2.99 -9.43
C ARG A 79 7.03 2.47 -8.22
N GLY A 80 6.65 1.29 -7.71
CA GLY A 80 7.35 0.64 -6.60
C GLY A 80 8.78 0.25 -6.96
N ILE A 81 8.99 -0.27 -8.16
CA ILE A 81 10.32 -0.62 -8.66
C ILE A 81 11.20 0.62 -8.72
N ASP A 82 10.70 1.71 -9.28
CA ASP A 82 11.44 2.96 -9.36
C ASP A 82 11.82 3.47 -7.96
N ALA A 83 10.89 3.43 -7.02
CA ALA A 83 11.16 3.84 -5.64
C ALA A 83 12.20 2.94 -4.97
N ALA A 84 12.06 1.63 -5.12
CA ALA A 84 13.01 0.66 -4.53
C ALA A 84 14.41 0.83 -5.12
N GLU A 85 14.52 1.08 -6.41
CA GLU A 85 15.81 1.34 -7.06
C GLU A 85 16.45 2.62 -6.52
N ARG A 86 15.68 3.70 -6.40
CA ARG A 86 16.18 4.97 -5.86
C ARG A 86 16.70 4.83 -4.43
N HIS A 87 16.09 3.97 -3.64
CA HIS A 87 16.46 3.76 -2.24
C HIS A 87 17.41 2.58 -2.03
N GLY A 88 17.86 1.91 -3.10
CA GLY A 88 18.83 0.84 -3.03
C GLY A 88 18.32 -0.49 -2.49
N HIS A 89 17.02 -0.76 -2.61
CA HIS A 89 16.40 -1.99 -2.11
C HIS A 89 16.29 -3.06 -3.22
N ALA A 90 17.44 -3.67 -3.57
CA ALA A 90 17.51 -4.63 -4.67
C ALA A 90 16.60 -5.86 -4.48
N GLY A 91 16.47 -6.35 -3.24
CA GLY A 91 15.58 -7.47 -2.94
C GLY A 91 14.12 -7.14 -3.20
N LEU A 92 13.70 -5.94 -2.85
CA LEU A 92 12.33 -5.48 -3.09
C LEU A 92 12.07 -5.30 -4.59
N VAL A 93 13.07 -4.81 -5.35
CA VAL A 93 12.97 -4.72 -6.81
C VAL A 93 12.67 -6.11 -7.39
N ALA A 94 13.45 -7.14 -6.96
CA ALA A 94 13.25 -8.50 -7.44
C ALA A 94 11.85 -9.03 -7.10
N ASP A 95 11.37 -8.77 -5.89
CA ASP A 95 10.04 -9.20 -5.46
C ASP A 95 8.94 -8.54 -6.30
N LEU A 96 9.08 -7.24 -6.57
CA LEU A 96 8.12 -6.50 -7.39
C LEU A 96 8.13 -6.96 -8.84
N GLU A 97 9.30 -7.25 -9.40
CA GLU A 97 9.41 -7.79 -10.75
C GLU A 97 8.73 -9.16 -10.86
N ALA A 98 8.95 -10.03 -9.88
CA ALA A 98 8.29 -11.34 -9.83
C ALA A 98 6.77 -11.20 -9.74
N MET A 99 6.29 -10.26 -8.94
CA MET A 99 4.87 -9.97 -8.81
C MET A 99 4.28 -9.49 -10.15
N ARG A 100 4.99 -8.61 -10.85
CA ARG A 100 4.55 -8.13 -12.16
C ARG A 100 4.44 -9.27 -13.18
N ASP A 101 5.40 -10.19 -13.17
CA ASP A 101 5.39 -11.34 -14.06
C ASP A 101 4.17 -12.24 -13.83
N LEU A 102 3.74 -12.38 -12.58
CA LEU A 102 2.55 -13.15 -12.25
C LEU A 102 1.26 -12.51 -12.76
N LEU A 103 1.25 -11.19 -12.95
CA LEU A 103 0.08 -10.45 -13.44
C LEU A 103 0.01 -10.37 -14.97
N ASP A 104 1.07 -10.72 -15.66
CA ASP A 104 1.12 -10.68 -17.13
C ASP A 104 0.55 -11.98 -17.78
#